data_982a41a9c0ddf7560a3bce72cdd72118
#
_entry.id   982a41a9c0ddf7560a3bce72cdd72118
#
_cell.length_a   1.000
_cell.length_b   1.000
_cell.length_c   1.000
_cell.angle_alpha   90.00
_cell.angle_beta   90.00
_cell.angle_gamma   90.00
#
_symmetry.space_group_name_H-M   'P 1'
#
loop_
_entity.id
_entity.type
_entity.pdbx_description
1 polymer ?
#
loop_
_entity_poly.entity_id
_entity_poly.type
_entity_poly.pdbx_seq_one_letter_code
_entity_poly.pdbx_strand_id
1 'polypeptide(L)'
;MAVRFAGSGLNVVAVEPFAAVAEQLQLGRKAYANPNAAIPLHLRQQLPYAVKQADDYLNRCSQEWVERMQPELEAQRERLRRLRGRQEQQLQLSFQADQRPQQIKEKRRLAEQKAIDTRFQDHERFVSEVMTIEPAPYLKLVAVLHREA
;
A
#
# COMPACT_ATOMS: atom_id res chain seq x y z
N MET A 1 -4.21 8.17 -12.12
CA MET A 1 -5.48 8.89 -11.98
C MET A 1 -5.52 10.06 -12.92
N ALA A 2 -6.70 10.59 -13.19
CA ALA A 2 -6.91 11.81 -13.97
C ALA A 2 -7.79 12.77 -13.18
N VAL A 3 -7.42 14.06 -13.19
CA VAL A 3 -8.21 15.16 -12.61
C VAL A 3 -8.85 15.91 -13.76
N ARG A 4 -10.17 15.99 -13.77
CA ARG A 4 -10.94 16.64 -14.83
C ARG A 4 -11.50 17.98 -14.37
N PHE A 5 -11.26 18.99 -15.15
CA PHE A 5 -11.83 20.33 -14.98
C PHE A 5 -12.86 20.63 -16.08
N ALA A 6 -13.88 21.42 -15.77
CA ALA A 6 -14.84 21.92 -16.73
C ALA A 6 -14.87 23.47 -16.71
N GLY A 7 -14.97 24.05 -17.90
CA GLY A 7 -15.03 25.51 -18.08
C GLY A 7 -13.70 26.22 -17.85
N SER A 8 -13.75 27.52 -17.77
CA SER A 8 -12.58 28.40 -17.54
C SER A 8 -12.23 28.57 -16.06
N GLY A 9 -12.94 27.88 -15.15
CA GLY A 9 -12.79 28.02 -13.70
C GLY A 9 -12.00 26.87 -13.07
N LEU A 10 -11.66 27.05 -11.78
CA LEU A 10 -10.99 26.03 -10.94
C LEU A 10 -11.95 24.92 -10.46
N ASN A 11 -13.04 24.69 -11.17
CA ASN A 11 -14.02 23.70 -10.79
C ASN A 11 -13.57 22.30 -11.22
N VAL A 12 -13.12 21.49 -10.25
CA VAL A 12 -12.89 20.07 -10.47
C VAL A 12 -14.23 19.37 -10.65
N VAL A 13 -14.39 18.69 -11.78
CA VAL A 13 -15.61 17.91 -12.08
C VAL A 13 -15.49 16.52 -11.47
N ALA A 14 -14.32 15.88 -11.63
CA ALA A 14 -14.09 14.54 -11.14
C ALA A 14 -12.59 14.24 -10.98
N VAL A 15 -12.28 13.35 -10.06
CA VAL A 15 -11.00 12.64 -9.98
C VAL A 15 -11.31 11.16 -10.23
N GLU A 16 -10.77 10.62 -11.31
CA GLU A 16 -11.13 9.29 -11.83
C GLU A 16 -9.87 8.42 -12.00
N PRO A 17 -10.02 7.07 -11.96
CA PRO A 17 -8.95 6.18 -12.37
C PRO A 17 -8.53 6.46 -13.82
N PHE A 18 -7.22 6.46 -14.08
CA PHE A 18 -6.72 6.74 -15.44
C PHE A 18 -7.30 5.79 -16.51
N ALA A 19 -7.50 4.52 -16.17
CA ALA A 19 -8.05 3.54 -17.09
C ALA A 19 -9.43 3.95 -17.64
N ALA A 20 -10.32 4.48 -16.79
CA ALA A 20 -11.66 4.94 -17.20
C ALA A 20 -11.56 6.12 -18.17
N VAL A 21 -10.68 7.08 -17.88
CA VAL A 21 -10.46 8.25 -18.75
C VAL A 21 -9.78 7.84 -20.06
N ALA A 22 -8.82 6.95 -20.02
CA ALA A 22 -8.13 6.43 -21.21
C ALA A 22 -9.12 5.74 -22.18
N GLU A 23 -10.07 4.98 -21.64
CA GLU A 23 -11.09 4.34 -22.43
C GLU A 23 -12.09 5.34 -23.04
N GLN A 24 -12.59 6.28 -22.25
CA GLN A 24 -13.48 7.36 -22.73
C GLN A 24 -12.86 8.18 -23.86
N LEU A 25 -11.59 8.52 -23.70
CA LEU A 25 -10.85 9.31 -24.68
C LEU A 25 -10.26 8.45 -25.81
N GLN A 26 -10.40 7.15 -25.76
CA GLN A 26 -9.80 6.21 -26.72
C GLN A 26 -8.27 6.43 -26.88
N LEU A 27 -7.57 6.71 -25.77
CA LEU A 27 -6.13 6.90 -25.77
C LEU A 27 -5.43 5.65 -26.32
N GLY A 28 -4.51 5.85 -27.26
CA GLY A 28 -3.83 4.78 -27.97
C GLY A 28 -4.58 4.23 -29.20
N ARG A 29 -5.89 4.56 -29.36
CA ARG A 29 -6.67 4.23 -30.57
C ARG A 29 -6.86 5.44 -31.49
N LYS A 30 -6.95 6.63 -30.89
CA LYS A 30 -7.02 7.90 -31.64
C LYS A 30 -5.66 8.61 -31.56
N ALA A 31 -5.25 9.19 -32.67
CA ALA A 31 -4.13 10.11 -32.69
C ALA A 31 -4.59 11.47 -32.15
N TYR A 32 -3.95 11.95 -31.10
CA TYR A 32 -4.13 13.30 -30.58
C TYR A 32 -2.99 14.18 -31.04
N ALA A 33 -3.31 15.40 -31.43
CA ALA A 33 -2.27 16.37 -31.76
C ALA A 33 -1.43 16.66 -30.49
N ASN A 34 -0.12 16.55 -30.64
CA ASN A 34 0.84 17.00 -29.63
C ASN A 34 1.69 18.10 -30.24
N PRO A 35 1.28 19.35 -30.09
CA PRO A 35 1.96 20.49 -30.77
C PRO A 35 3.35 20.78 -30.20
N ASN A 36 3.81 20.02 -29.20
CA ASN A 36 5.06 20.27 -28.48
C ASN A 36 5.20 21.77 -28.02
N ALA A 37 4.05 22.37 -27.74
CA ALA A 37 3.95 23.75 -27.30
C ALA A 37 3.99 23.85 -25.78
N ALA A 38 4.36 25.00 -25.26
CA ALA A 38 4.28 25.27 -23.83
C ALA A 38 2.83 25.20 -23.35
N ILE A 39 2.62 24.61 -22.17
CA ILE A 39 1.30 24.56 -21.53
C ILE A 39 0.74 25.98 -21.40
N PRO A 40 -0.50 26.26 -21.89
CA PRO A 40 -1.13 27.55 -21.76
C PRO A 40 -1.16 28.05 -20.31
N LEU A 41 -1.02 29.37 -20.13
CA LEU A 41 -0.87 30.00 -18.81
C LEU A 41 -2.05 29.64 -17.89
N HIS A 42 -3.27 29.67 -18.39
CA HIS A 42 -4.48 29.35 -17.64
C HIS A 42 -4.49 27.89 -17.14
N LEU A 43 -3.97 26.93 -17.92
CA LEU A 43 -3.83 25.53 -17.50
C LEU A 43 -2.71 25.37 -16.48
N ARG A 44 -1.60 26.10 -16.66
CA ARG A 44 -0.49 26.10 -15.70
C ARG A 44 -0.92 26.59 -14.32
N GLN A 45 -1.79 27.58 -14.24
CA GLN A 45 -2.35 28.09 -12.99
C GLN A 45 -3.26 27.08 -12.28
N GLN A 46 -3.85 26.14 -13.02
CA GLN A 46 -4.69 25.07 -12.45
C GLN A 46 -3.89 23.89 -11.91
N LEU A 47 -2.63 23.73 -12.28
CA LEU A 47 -1.81 22.56 -11.86
C LEU A 47 -1.69 22.40 -10.35
N PRO A 48 -1.41 23.43 -9.54
CA PRO A 48 -1.33 23.26 -8.08
C PRO A 48 -2.64 22.74 -7.47
N TYR A 49 -3.77 23.21 -8.02
CA TYR A 49 -5.08 22.77 -7.59
C TYR A 49 -5.37 21.32 -8.00
N ALA A 50 -4.97 20.93 -9.21
CA ALA A 50 -5.05 19.55 -9.69
C ALA A 50 -4.21 18.59 -8.82
N VAL A 51 -3.00 19.02 -8.46
CA VAL A 51 -2.13 18.23 -7.57
C VAL A 51 -2.77 18.05 -6.21
N LYS A 52 -3.32 19.10 -5.62
CA LYS A 52 -4.03 19.03 -4.34
C LYS A 52 -5.21 18.03 -4.39
N GLN A 53 -6.05 18.14 -5.44
CA GLN A 53 -7.18 17.22 -5.60
C GLN A 53 -6.76 15.76 -5.81
N ALA A 54 -5.64 15.55 -6.50
CA ALA A 54 -5.05 14.24 -6.67
C ALA A 54 -4.52 13.68 -5.36
N ASP A 55 -3.88 14.51 -4.53
CA ASP A 55 -3.39 14.15 -3.20
C ASP A 55 -4.55 13.80 -2.26
N ASP A 56 -5.57 14.65 -2.20
CA ASP A 56 -6.79 14.39 -1.41
C ASP A 56 -7.49 13.08 -1.81
N TYR A 57 -7.51 12.77 -3.11
CA TYR A 57 -8.05 11.51 -3.62
C TYR A 57 -7.20 10.31 -3.18
N LEU A 58 -5.89 10.39 -3.30
CA LEU A 58 -4.97 9.33 -2.88
C LEU A 58 -5.03 9.06 -1.38
N ASN A 59 -5.09 10.14 -0.59
CA ASN A 59 -5.22 10.03 0.87
C ASN A 59 -6.50 9.31 1.25
N ARG A 60 -7.61 9.62 0.59
CA ARG A 60 -8.89 8.91 0.79
C ARG A 60 -8.79 7.44 0.40
N CYS A 61 -8.26 7.12 -0.78
CA CYS A 61 -8.05 5.74 -1.21
C CYS A 61 -7.14 4.96 -0.25
N SER A 62 -6.09 5.62 0.27
CA SER A 62 -5.20 5.05 1.28
C SER A 62 -5.93 4.74 2.58
N GLN A 63 -6.75 5.66 3.07
CA GLN A 63 -7.56 5.46 4.27
C GLN A 63 -8.55 4.30 4.09
N GLU A 64 -9.32 4.30 3.00
CA GLU A 64 -10.26 3.23 2.68
C GLU A 64 -9.56 1.86 2.58
N TRP A 65 -8.34 1.85 2.04
CA TRP A 65 -7.55 0.62 1.96
C TRP A 65 -7.10 0.14 3.35
N VAL A 66 -6.58 1.05 4.18
CA VAL A 66 -6.16 0.74 5.56
C VAL A 66 -7.35 0.20 6.37
N GLU A 67 -8.50 0.87 6.33
CA GLU A 67 -9.71 0.43 7.03
C GLU A 67 -10.15 -0.96 6.60
N ARG A 68 -10.07 -1.27 5.30
CA ARG A 68 -10.41 -2.58 4.76
C ARG A 68 -9.40 -3.66 5.13
N MET A 69 -8.11 -3.30 5.18
CA MET A 69 -7.03 -4.26 5.44
C MET A 69 -6.76 -4.48 6.93
N GLN A 70 -7.16 -3.54 7.79
CA GLN A 70 -6.93 -3.64 9.24
C GLN A 70 -7.47 -4.94 9.87
N PRO A 71 -8.72 -5.37 9.60
CA PRO A 71 -9.25 -6.62 10.14
C PRO A 71 -8.44 -7.85 9.69
N GLU A 72 -8.00 -7.86 8.42
CA GLU A 72 -7.21 -8.95 7.87
C GLU A 72 -5.82 -9.00 8.52
N LEU A 73 -5.19 -7.84 8.70
CA LEU A 73 -3.89 -7.75 9.40
C LEU A 73 -4.01 -8.28 10.85
N GLU A 74 -5.06 -7.91 11.55
CA GLU A 74 -5.30 -8.41 12.91
C GLU A 74 -5.56 -9.90 12.94
N ALA A 75 -6.33 -10.42 11.99
CA ALA A 75 -6.57 -11.85 11.86
C ALA A 75 -5.28 -12.64 11.59
N GLN A 76 -4.39 -12.12 10.75
CA GLN A 76 -3.10 -12.74 10.47
C GLN A 76 -2.18 -12.71 11.70
N ARG A 77 -2.13 -11.59 12.42
CA ARG A 77 -1.37 -11.47 13.68
C ARG A 77 -1.87 -12.46 14.74
N GLU A 78 -3.18 -12.56 14.89
CA GLU A 78 -3.78 -13.52 15.84
C GLU A 78 -3.48 -14.98 15.46
N ARG A 79 -3.51 -15.29 14.16
CA ARG A 79 -3.12 -16.60 13.66
C ARG A 79 -1.65 -16.92 13.98
N LEU A 80 -0.76 -15.96 13.78
CA LEU A 80 0.67 -16.12 14.14
C LEU A 80 0.86 -16.33 15.63
N ARG A 81 0.16 -15.59 16.51
CA ARG A 81 0.21 -15.77 17.96
C ARG A 81 -0.22 -17.17 18.37
N ARG A 82 -1.31 -17.68 17.79
CA ARG A 82 -1.78 -19.05 18.06
C ARG A 82 -0.78 -20.11 17.61
N LEU A 83 -0.17 -19.94 16.45
CA LEU A 83 0.85 -20.85 15.96
C LEU A 83 2.10 -20.82 16.85
N ARG A 84 2.54 -19.65 17.28
CA ARG A 84 3.64 -19.49 18.23
C ARG A 84 3.33 -20.23 19.55
N GLY A 85 2.18 -20.00 20.15
CA GLY A 85 1.78 -20.65 21.38
C GLY A 85 1.77 -22.18 21.26
N ARG A 86 1.31 -22.74 20.13
CA ARG A 86 1.38 -24.18 19.87
C ARG A 86 2.82 -24.69 19.77
N GLN A 87 3.71 -23.99 19.11
CA GLN A 87 5.11 -24.36 19.00
C GLN A 87 5.82 -24.31 20.36
N GLU A 88 5.54 -23.28 21.17
CA GLU A 88 6.08 -23.15 22.52
C GLU A 88 5.59 -24.29 23.43
N GLN A 89 4.31 -24.67 23.37
CA GLN A 89 3.78 -25.82 24.08
C GLN A 89 4.44 -27.12 23.64
N GLN A 90 4.59 -27.31 22.34
CA GLN A 90 5.23 -28.50 21.77
C GLN A 90 6.69 -28.63 22.22
N LEU A 91 7.38 -27.46 22.25
CA LEU A 91 8.73 -27.37 22.78
C LEU A 91 8.79 -27.81 24.27
N GLN A 92 7.91 -27.28 25.11
CA GLN A 92 7.86 -27.61 26.51
C GLN A 92 7.62 -29.13 26.73
N LEU A 93 6.68 -29.71 26.02
CA LEU A 93 6.40 -31.14 26.08
C LEU A 93 7.60 -31.98 25.65
N SER A 94 8.29 -31.61 24.58
CA SER A 94 9.49 -32.32 24.11
C SER A 94 10.63 -32.26 25.11
N PHE A 95 10.77 -31.17 25.86
CA PHE A 95 11.80 -31.08 26.92
C PHE A 95 11.46 -31.77 28.20
N GLN A 96 10.17 -31.95 28.53
CA GLN A 96 9.76 -32.77 29.67
C GLN A 96 10.09 -34.25 29.44
N ALA A 97 9.96 -34.72 28.21
CA ALA A 97 10.26 -36.11 27.84
C ALA A 97 11.78 -36.39 27.62
N ASP A 98 12.62 -35.37 27.54
CA ASP A 98 14.04 -35.52 27.27
C ASP A 98 14.80 -36.00 28.52
N GLN A 99 15.56 -37.10 28.40
CA GLN A 99 16.33 -37.71 29.48
C GLN A 99 17.79 -37.25 29.57
N ARG A 100 18.21 -36.28 28.79
CA ARG A 100 19.59 -35.74 28.75
C ARG A 100 19.93 -34.96 30.02
N PRO A 101 21.25 -34.70 30.28
CA PRO A 101 21.69 -33.88 31.38
C PRO A 101 21.09 -32.46 31.32
N GLN A 102 20.73 -31.90 32.48
CA GLN A 102 19.99 -30.66 32.64
C GLN A 102 20.64 -29.50 31.90
N GLN A 103 21.95 -29.34 31.95
CA GLN A 103 22.68 -28.26 31.30
C GLN A 103 22.57 -28.30 29.76
N ILE A 104 22.54 -29.49 29.16
CA ILE A 104 22.38 -29.67 27.72
C ILE A 104 20.94 -29.36 27.31
N LYS A 105 19.97 -29.80 28.12
CA LYS A 105 18.55 -29.48 27.90
C LYS A 105 18.32 -27.97 27.88
N GLU A 106 18.82 -27.25 28.87
CA GLU A 106 18.63 -25.78 28.96
C GLU A 106 19.23 -25.03 27.79
N LYS A 107 20.48 -25.35 27.42
CA LYS A 107 21.11 -24.75 26.26
C LYS A 107 20.30 -24.96 24.97
N ARG A 108 19.84 -26.18 24.76
CA ARG A 108 19.04 -26.54 23.60
C ARG A 108 17.69 -25.83 23.62
N ARG A 109 17.00 -25.83 24.77
CA ARG A 109 15.74 -25.11 24.94
C ARG A 109 15.86 -23.63 24.58
N LEU A 110 16.90 -22.96 25.10
CA LEU A 110 17.13 -21.55 24.80
C LEU A 110 17.41 -21.32 23.31
N ALA A 111 18.18 -22.19 22.68
CA ALA A 111 18.47 -22.09 21.25
C ALA A 111 17.21 -22.28 20.40
N GLU A 112 16.38 -23.29 20.71
CA GLU A 112 15.14 -23.53 19.99
C GLU A 112 14.09 -22.44 20.24
N GLN A 113 13.98 -21.94 21.49
CA GLN A 113 13.12 -20.79 21.81
C GLN A 113 13.53 -19.55 20.99
N LYS A 114 14.82 -19.23 20.96
CA LYS A 114 15.34 -18.11 20.18
C LYS A 114 15.04 -18.28 18.68
N ALA A 115 15.16 -19.49 18.15
CA ALA A 115 14.85 -19.77 16.75
C ALA A 115 13.36 -19.58 16.45
N ILE A 116 12.47 -19.98 17.38
CA ILE A 116 11.02 -19.71 17.29
C ILE A 116 10.78 -18.20 17.28
N ASP A 117 11.32 -17.48 18.26
CA ASP A 117 11.13 -16.04 18.40
C ASP A 117 11.57 -15.27 17.15
N THR A 118 12.77 -15.56 16.64
CA THR A 118 13.29 -14.92 15.42
C THR A 118 12.36 -15.19 14.24
N ARG A 119 11.94 -16.44 14.03
CA ARG A 119 11.06 -16.81 12.92
C ARG A 119 9.71 -16.08 12.97
N PHE A 120 9.12 -15.96 14.16
CA PHE A 120 7.84 -15.25 14.30
C PHE A 120 7.99 -13.74 14.16
N GLN A 121 9.07 -13.15 14.66
CA GLN A 121 9.38 -11.73 14.46
C GLN A 121 9.57 -11.39 12.98
N ASP A 122 10.27 -12.24 12.23
CA ASP A 122 10.46 -12.05 10.79
C ASP A 122 9.13 -12.15 10.03
N HIS A 123 8.25 -13.08 10.41
CA HIS A 123 6.90 -13.18 9.83
C HIS A 123 6.02 -11.97 10.17
N GLU A 124 6.03 -11.51 11.43
CA GLU A 124 5.27 -10.31 11.81
C GLU A 124 5.74 -9.07 11.06
N ARG A 125 7.06 -8.93 10.91
CA ARG A 125 7.65 -7.85 10.09
C ARG A 125 7.17 -7.94 8.65
N PHE A 126 7.30 -9.10 8.02
CA PHE A 126 6.87 -9.32 6.65
C PHE A 126 5.37 -9.00 6.45
N VAL A 127 4.50 -9.51 7.32
CA VAL A 127 3.05 -9.23 7.25
C VAL A 127 2.79 -7.73 7.39
N SER A 128 3.47 -7.05 8.31
CA SER A 128 3.34 -5.61 8.50
C SER A 128 3.81 -4.83 7.26
N GLU A 129 4.97 -5.18 6.70
CA GLU A 129 5.54 -4.50 5.52
C GLU A 129 4.65 -4.68 4.28
N VAL A 130 4.11 -5.89 4.06
CA VAL A 130 3.26 -6.18 2.89
C VAL A 130 1.87 -5.52 3.01
N MET A 131 1.37 -5.36 4.24
CA MET A 131 0.03 -4.82 4.49
C MET A 131 0.01 -3.34 4.88
N THR A 132 1.13 -2.64 4.81
CA THR A 132 1.18 -1.18 5.02
C THR A 132 1.38 -0.43 3.73
N ILE A 133 0.82 0.77 3.65
CA ILE A 133 1.02 1.70 2.52
C ILE A 133 2.00 2.78 2.98
N GLU A 134 2.88 3.20 2.09
CA GLU A 134 3.75 4.35 2.33
C GLU A 134 2.89 5.62 2.50
N PRO A 135 3.13 6.42 3.56
CA PRO A 135 2.30 7.56 3.89
C PRO A 135 2.46 8.76 2.93
N ALA A 136 3.47 8.76 2.08
CA ALA A 136 3.76 9.85 1.16
C ALA A 136 3.74 9.37 -0.30
N PRO A 137 2.58 9.45 -0.99
CA PRO A 137 2.50 9.07 -2.38
C PRO A 137 3.29 10.05 -3.28
N TYR A 138 4.04 9.49 -4.21
CA TYR A 138 4.71 10.29 -5.23
C TYR A 138 3.75 10.61 -6.37
N LEU A 139 3.52 11.90 -6.62
CA LEU A 139 2.69 12.40 -7.72
C LEU A 139 3.58 12.93 -8.84
N LYS A 140 3.34 12.47 -10.07
CA LYS A 140 3.99 12.96 -11.28
C LYS A 140 2.94 13.34 -12.32
N LEU A 141 3.00 14.57 -12.81
CA LEU A 141 2.23 14.97 -13.97
C LEU A 141 2.80 14.31 -15.23
N VAL A 142 1.98 13.53 -15.91
CA VAL A 142 2.38 12.79 -17.12
C VAL A 142 1.92 13.52 -18.38
N ALA A 143 0.67 14.00 -18.40
CA ALA A 143 0.09 14.68 -19.54
C ALA A 143 -1.00 15.67 -19.14
N VAL A 144 -1.23 16.66 -19.94
CA VAL A 144 -2.35 17.57 -19.87
C VAL A 144 -3.12 17.44 -21.19
N LEU A 145 -4.40 17.05 -21.11
CA LEU A 145 -5.28 16.94 -22.25
C LEU A 145 -6.22 18.17 -22.25
N HIS A 146 -6.22 18.90 -23.32
CA HIS A 146 -6.99 20.13 -23.47
C HIS A 146 -7.86 20.05 -24.73
N ARG A 147 -9.10 20.45 -24.62
CA ARG A 147 -10.01 20.61 -25.75
C ARG A 147 -10.13 22.14 -26.02
N GLU A 148 -9.72 22.58 -27.19
CA GLU A 148 -10.01 23.93 -27.65
C GLU A 148 -11.51 24.03 -27.88
N ALA A 149 -12.10 25.13 -27.40
CA ALA A 149 -13.52 25.43 -27.54
C ALA A 149 -13.84 25.93 -28.97
#